data_8f634fe516c91ef8c18d88fd99a6cc4b
#
_entry.id   8f634fe516c91ef8c18d88fd99a6cc4b
#
_cell.length_a   1.000
_cell.length_b   1.000
_cell.length_c   1.000
_cell.angle_alpha   90.00
_cell.angle_beta   90.00
_cell.angle_gamma   90.00
#
_symmetry.space_group_name_H-M   'P 1'
#
loop_
_entity.id
_entity.type
_entity.pdbx_description
1 polymer ?
#
loop_
_entity_poly.entity_id
_entity_poly.type
_entity_poly.pdbx_seq_one_letter_code
_entity_poly.pdbx_strand_id
1 'polypeptide(L)'
;MTTLAQTPVPLRRLFRRLDFAPVPTDDFLGRLLAVWQARRDELIFPSERDLDIEELDPEGKCAFVYGVPQQGLNYTLRSGAKSLDAVLGHCEVGASLAAAPRRRGAVRLRRLFEVVRQAGEPLLAEFTLDEAGGEPNAAEILLAPLSEDGHTVDAIVGGLSLRPMKADGSSPKRRAVVRPDGPMLFALGSSAAFGERVARRLGIMLAPHEERFFEDGEHKARPLSSVRDRDVYVFDSLTGDSRHTSNDKLCRMLFFIGALRDAGAGRVTAMVPYLCYSRKDRRTKSRDPVTTRYVAQLFEAVGTDRLMTMEIHNLAAFQNAFRHPTVHLDANSAFVGHFAAEIGDAPVAVVSPDLGGAKRAEIFRERLETTLGRPVAKGFMDKQRSGGVVTGELFAGDVDGRMVVVVDDLISTGTTMARVAAVCRAKGATRVSVAATHGLFTGGADALWGEAAIDDVVITDTVKLPALDAGAVANRLVVLETADIFADAITECSRAEFGIHRRP
;
A
#
# COMPACT_ATOMS: atom_id res chain seq x y z
N MET A 1 -30.34 -13.03 35.15
CA MET A 1 -29.81 -11.65 35.40
C MET A 1 -28.53 -11.53 34.61
N THR A 2 -28.59 -10.90 33.44
CA THR A 2 -27.48 -10.77 32.51
C THR A 2 -26.61 -9.61 32.98
N THR A 3 -25.40 -9.89 33.41
CA THR A 3 -24.44 -8.88 33.83
C THR A 3 -23.93 -8.12 32.63
N LEU A 4 -24.31 -6.86 32.47
CA LEU A 4 -23.81 -5.97 31.45
C LEU A 4 -22.28 -5.85 31.55
N ALA A 5 -21.59 -6.20 30.47
CA ALA A 5 -20.16 -5.99 30.34
C ALA A 5 -19.87 -4.49 30.53
N GLN A 6 -19.13 -4.13 31.55
CA GLN A 6 -18.67 -2.76 31.75
C GLN A 6 -17.82 -2.34 30.56
N THR A 7 -18.23 -1.30 29.86
CA THR A 7 -17.49 -0.67 28.76
C THR A 7 -16.06 -0.37 29.24
N PRO A 8 -15.00 -0.85 28.57
CA PRO A 8 -13.64 -0.60 29.02
C PRO A 8 -13.37 0.90 29.03
N VAL A 9 -12.83 1.39 30.14
CA VAL A 9 -12.33 2.77 30.24
C VAL A 9 -11.31 2.96 29.12
N PRO A 10 -11.43 3.98 28.25
CA PRO A 10 -10.52 4.18 27.14
C PRO A 10 -9.07 4.19 27.61
N LEU A 11 -8.21 3.37 27.01
CA LEU A 11 -6.77 3.26 27.37
C LEU A 11 -6.09 4.62 27.49
N ARG A 12 -6.44 5.59 26.64
CA ARG A 12 -5.92 6.97 26.64
C ARG A 12 -6.10 7.73 27.96
N ARG A 13 -7.08 7.35 28.81
CA ARG A 13 -7.25 7.97 30.14
C ARG A 13 -6.26 7.43 31.16
N LEU A 14 -5.65 6.28 30.92
CA LEU A 14 -4.71 5.63 31.83
C LEU A 14 -3.25 6.01 31.55
N PHE A 15 -2.95 6.43 30.34
CA PHE A 15 -1.59 6.77 29.93
C PHE A 15 -1.51 8.24 29.50
N ARG A 16 -0.39 8.86 29.83
CA ARG A 16 -0.02 10.15 29.26
C ARG A 16 0.75 9.88 27.95
N ARG A 17 0.17 10.26 26.80
CA ARG A 17 0.73 9.99 25.46
C ARG A 17 0.93 8.49 25.18
N LEU A 18 -0.14 7.69 25.20
CA LEU A 18 -0.07 6.31 24.69
C LEU A 18 -0.21 6.35 23.16
N ASP A 19 0.83 5.90 22.48
CA ASP A 19 0.84 5.68 21.04
C ASP A 19 1.16 4.20 20.77
N PHE A 20 0.50 3.59 19.78
CA PHE A 20 0.82 2.24 19.32
C PHE A 20 1.74 2.34 18.12
N ALA A 21 2.84 1.59 18.14
CA ALA A 21 3.84 1.60 17.08
C ALA A 21 3.79 0.30 16.26
N PRO A 22 4.06 0.33 14.96
CA PRO A 22 4.03 -0.87 14.13
C PRO A 22 5.34 -1.66 14.18
N VAL A 23 6.44 -1.01 14.51
CA VAL A 23 7.79 -1.60 14.57
C VAL A 23 8.53 -1.04 15.75
N PRO A 24 9.25 -1.91 16.50
CA PRO A 24 10.13 -1.46 17.56
C PRO A 24 11.20 -0.48 17.04
N THR A 25 11.44 0.58 17.81
CA THR A 25 12.57 1.47 17.59
C THR A 25 13.81 1.03 18.37
N ASP A 26 13.61 0.16 19.33
CA ASP A 26 14.64 -0.47 20.13
C ASP A 26 15.09 -1.78 19.50
N ASP A 27 16.41 -1.99 19.38
CA ASP A 27 16.98 -3.17 18.72
C ASP A 27 16.66 -4.47 19.44
N PHE A 28 16.57 -4.43 20.79
CA PHE A 28 16.18 -5.60 21.57
C PHE A 28 14.72 -5.98 21.31
N LEU A 29 13.80 -5.01 21.35
CA LEU A 29 12.38 -5.25 21.07
C LEU A 29 12.17 -5.74 19.64
N GLY A 30 13.00 -5.25 18.69
CA GLY A 30 13.01 -5.71 17.31
C GLY A 30 13.40 -7.19 17.19
N ARG A 31 14.45 -7.63 17.89
CA ARG A 31 14.86 -9.03 17.93
C ARG A 31 13.82 -9.92 18.60
N LEU A 32 13.26 -9.49 19.74
CA LEU A 32 12.21 -10.24 20.44
C LEU A 32 10.99 -10.48 19.55
N LEU A 33 10.54 -9.44 18.82
CA LEU A 33 9.44 -9.58 17.86
C LEU A 33 9.78 -10.53 16.71
N ALA A 34 10.98 -10.43 16.14
CA ALA A 34 11.42 -11.27 15.04
C ALA A 34 11.49 -12.76 15.45
N VAL A 35 12.04 -13.07 16.63
CA VAL A 35 12.08 -14.43 17.16
C VAL A 35 10.68 -14.97 17.42
N TRP A 36 9.80 -14.16 18.03
CA TRP A 36 8.42 -14.56 18.26
C TRP A 36 7.69 -14.85 16.93
N GLN A 37 7.86 -14.01 15.92
CA GLN A 37 7.27 -14.20 14.59
C GLN A 37 7.78 -15.44 13.88
N ALA A 38 9.09 -15.71 13.94
CA ALA A 38 9.69 -16.90 13.33
C ALA A 38 9.19 -18.20 13.95
N ARG A 39 8.93 -18.22 15.26
CA ARG A 39 8.40 -19.40 15.97
C ARG A 39 6.90 -19.61 15.79
N ARG A 40 6.16 -18.56 15.40
CA ARG A 40 4.73 -18.63 15.12
C ARG A 40 4.40 -19.42 13.85
N ASP A 41 5.33 -19.54 12.89
CA ASP A 41 5.07 -20.15 11.57
C ASP A 41 4.59 -21.61 11.64
N GLU A 42 4.88 -22.34 12.72
CA GLU A 42 4.48 -23.74 12.92
C GLU A 42 3.28 -23.90 13.87
N LEU A 43 2.99 -22.91 14.74
CA LEU A 43 1.95 -22.95 15.78
C LEU A 43 1.14 -21.64 15.76
N ILE A 44 -0.09 -21.67 16.24
CA ILE A 44 -0.89 -20.43 16.38
C ILE A 44 -0.20 -19.47 17.36
N PHE A 45 0.35 -19.99 18.45
CA PHE A 45 1.19 -19.23 19.40
C PHE A 45 2.43 -20.04 19.75
N PRO A 46 3.62 -19.43 19.81
CA PRO A 46 4.81 -20.09 20.37
C PRO A 46 4.67 -20.29 21.88
N SER A 47 5.39 -21.28 22.42
CA SER A 47 5.50 -21.48 23.87
C SER A 47 6.64 -20.66 24.47
N GLU A 48 6.68 -20.55 25.80
CA GLU A 48 7.80 -19.90 26.51
C GLU A 48 9.15 -20.60 26.23
N ARG A 49 9.14 -21.94 26.00
CA ARG A 49 10.33 -22.75 25.68
C ARG A 49 10.87 -22.54 24.29
N ASP A 50 10.01 -22.10 23.34
CA ASP A 50 10.41 -21.81 21.95
C ASP A 50 11.17 -20.49 21.85
N LEU A 51 11.07 -19.63 22.88
CA LEU A 51 11.76 -18.36 22.98
C LEU A 51 12.88 -18.47 23.99
N ASP A 52 14.12 -18.56 23.54
CA ASP A 52 15.28 -18.53 24.44
C ASP A 52 15.50 -17.11 24.97
N ILE A 53 14.73 -16.76 26.03
CA ILE A 53 14.74 -15.43 26.62
C ILE A 53 16.10 -15.12 27.27
N GLU A 54 16.80 -16.14 27.79
CA GLU A 54 18.12 -15.98 28.41
C GLU A 54 19.17 -15.64 27.36
N GLU A 55 19.08 -16.22 26.16
CA GLU A 55 19.95 -15.86 25.03
C GLU A 55 19.62 -14.46 24.50
N LEU A 56 18.34 -14.10 24.43
CA LEU A 56 17.88 -12.79 23.95
C LEU A 56 18.22 -11.62 24.88
N ASP A 57 18.13 -11.84 26.20
CA ASP A 57 18.40 -10.84 27.24
C ASP A 57 19.28 -11.40 28.36
N PRO A 58 20.56 -11.70 28.09
CA PRO A 58 21.47 -12.34 29.05
C PRO A 58 21.67 -11.56 30.36
N GLU A 59 21.43 -10.26 30.32
CA GLU A 59 21.58 -9.40 31.50
C GLU A 59 20.26 -9.20 32.28
N GLY A 60 19.13 -9.78 31.81
CA GLY A 60 17.81 -9.67 32.43
C GLY A 60 17.34 -8.23 32.57
N LYS A 61 17.67 -7.38 31.59
CA LYS A 61 17.39 -5.93 31.67
C LYS A 61 16.03 -5.56 31.13
N CYS A 62 15.59 -6.23 30.07
CA CYS A 62 14.47 -5.78 29.23
C CYS A 62 13.32 -6.78 29.15
N ALA A 63 13.60 -8.10 29.09
CA ALA A 63 12.59 -9.14 28.88
C ALA A 63 11.88 -9.59 30.17
N PHE A 64 10.59 -9.86 30.06
CA PHE A 64 9.78 -10.41 31.17
C PHE A 64 8.69 -11.34 30.65
N VAL A 65 8.19 -12.23 31.53
CA VAL A 65 7.07 -13.12 31.21
C VAL A 65 6.03 -13.05 32.34
N TYR A 66 4.76 -12.92 31.96
CA TYR A 66 3.62 -13.01 32.83
C TYR A 66 2.74 -14.20 32.45
N GLY A 67 2.42 -15.05 33.43
CA GLY A 67 1.37 -16.07 33.33
C GLY A 67 -0.01 -15.42 33.24
N VAL A 68 -0.85 -15.90 32.35
CA VAL A 68 -2.24 -15.47 32.15
C VAL A 68 -3.14 -16.37 33.00
N PRO A 69 -4.02 -15.83 33.84
CA PRO A 69 -4.92 -16.64 34.64
C PRO A 69 -6.00 -17.31 33.80
N GLN A 70 -6.33 -18.57 34.06
CA GLN A 70 -7.44 -19.26 33.40
C GLN A 70 -8.80 -18.62 33.73
N GLN A 71 -8.95 -18.08 34.93
CA GLN A 71 -10.10 -17.32 35.37
C GLN A 71 -9.66 -16.06 36.13
N GLY A 72 -10.37 -14.94 35.88
CA GLY A 72 -10.08 -13.68 36.57
C GLY A 72 -9.01 -12.83 35.85
N LEU A 73 -8.40 -11.89 36.61
CA LEU A 73 -7.49 -10.86 36.10
C LEU A 73 -6.14 -10.83 36.86
N ASN A 74 -5.75 -11.94 37.43
CA ASN A 74 -4.58 -12.00 38.29
C ASN A 74 -3.35 -12.57 37.58
N TYR A 75 -2.70 -11.73 36.79
CA TYR A 75 -1.45 -12.07 36.11
C TYR A 75 -0.31 -12.28 37.09
N THR A 76 0.50 -13.34 36.89
CA THR A 76 1.60 -13.71 37.78
C THR A 76 2.93 -13.60 37.06
N LEU A 77 3.91 -12.93 37.68
CA LEU A 77 5.25 -12.77 37.09
C LEU A 77 5.99 -14.12 37.08
N ARG A 78 6.33 -14.63 35.91
CA ARG A 78 7.13 -15.86 35.74
C ARG A 78 8.63 -15.56 35.61
N SER A 79 8.95 -14.50 34.86
CA SER A 79 10.32 -14.00 34.68
C SER A 79 10.28 -12.47 34.66
N GLY A 80 11.20 -11.80 35.33
CA GLY A 80 11.20 -10.36 35.51
C GLY A 80 12.42 -9.67 34.88
N ALA A 81 12.23 -8.42 34.47
CA ALA A 81 13.29 -7.54 33.98
C ALA A 81 13.48 -6.32 34.88
N LYS A 82 14.71 -5.82 34.94
CA LYS A 82 15.04 -4.59 35.72
C LYS A 82 14.27 -3.36 35.23
N SER A 83 13.96 -3.29 33.91
CA SER A 83 13.17 -2.21 33.32
C SER A 83 11.74 -2.14 33.88
N LEU A 84 11.16 -3.25 34.34
CA LEU A 84 9.84 -3.26 34.95
C LEU A 84 9.77 -2.48 36.25
N ASP A 85 10.87 -2.39 37.01
CA ASP A 85 10.91 -1.64 38.28
C ASP A 85 10.55 -0.17 38.11
N ALA A 86 10.83 0.41 36.93
CA ALA A 86 10.43 1.77 36.62
C ALA A 86 8.91 1.93 36.45
N VAL A 87 8.19 0.86 36.08
CA VAL A 87 6.74 0.88 35.86
C VAL A 87 5.97 0.38 37.08
N LEU A 88 6.45 -0.70 37.70
CA LEU A 88 5.74 -1.44 38.75
C LEU A 88 6.32 -1.25 40.17
N GLY A 89 7.57 -0.77 40.26
CA GLY A 89 8.40 -0.98 41.45
C GLY A 89 8.91 -2.42 41.50
N HIS A 90 9.79 -2.73 42.41
CA HIS A 90 10.38 -4.06 42.52
C HIS A 90 9.31 -5.13 42.80
N CYS A 91 9.27 -6.15 41.92
CA CYS A 91 8.37 -7.30 42.02
C CYS A 91 9.17 -8.60 42.00
N GLU A 92 8.91 -9.49 42.93
CA GLU A 92 9.53 -10.83 42.95
C GLU A 92 8.84 -11.78 41.97
N VAL A 93 9.59 -12.74 41.42
CA VAL A 93 9.02 -13.84 40.61
C VAL A 93 7.98 -14.59 41.44
N GLY A 94 6.84 -14.90 40.87
CA GLY A 94 5.67 -15.47 41.57
C GLY A 94 4.68 -14.41 42.11
N ALA A 95 5.07 -13.14 42.10
CA ALA A 95 4.18 -12.09 42.58
C ALA A 95 3.03 -11.81 41.57
N SER A 96 1.86 -11.51 42.16
CA SER A 96 0.72 -11.04 41.35
C SER A 96 0.93 -9.60 40.88
N LEU A 97 0.57 -9.31 39.62
CA LEU A 97 0.58 -7.95 39.09
C LEU A 97 -0.28 -6.98 39.91
N ALA A 98 -1.36 -7.49 40.56
CA ALA A 98 -2.21 -6.69 41.41
C ALA A 98 -1.51 -6.26 42.73
N ALA A 99 -0.49 -6.99 43.17
CA ALA A 99 0.30 -6.70 44.37
C ALA A 99 1.48 -5.75 44.10
N ALA A 100 1.72 -5.35 42.85
CA ALA A 100 2.83 -4.47 42.49
C ALA A 100 2.81 -3.14 43.26
N PRO A 101 3.96 -2.66 43.80
CA PRO A 101 4.06 -1.43 44.58
C PRO A 101 3.48 -0.20 43.89
N ARG A 102 3.72 -0.06 42.59
CA ARG A 102 3.20 1.05 41.79
C ARG A 102 1.86 0.70 41.16
N ARG A 103 0.77 0.83 41.88
CA ARG A 103 -0.59 0.45 41.47
C ARG A 103 -1.02 1.04 40.11
N ARG A 104 -0.63 2.27 39.77
CA ARG A 104 -0.96 2.88 38.48
C ARG A 104 -0.28 2.14 37.34
N GLY A 105 0.98 1.75 37.47
CA GLY A 105 1.72 0.95 36.51
C GLY A 105 1.06 -0.42 36.32
N ALA A 106 0.70 -1.10 37.41
CA ALA A 106 0.03 -2.38 37.36
C ALA A 106 -1.31 -2.34 36.60
N VAL A 107 -2.13 -1.31 36.84
CA VAL A 107 -3.41 -1.13 36.12
C VAL A 107 -3.18 -0.88 34.65
N ARG A 108 -2.16 -0.09 34.27
CA ARG A 108 -1.79 0.18 32.89
C ARG A 108 -1.34 -1.09 32.17
N LEU A 109 -0.38 -1.81 32.76
CA LEU A 109 0.17 -3.03 32.20
C LEU A 109 -0.90 -4.11 32.07
N ARG A 110 -1.76 -4.30 33.08
CA ARG A 110 -2.89 -5.22 33.01
C ARG A 110 -3.80 -4.94 31.81
N ARG A 111 -4.09 -3.67 31.52
CA ARG A 111 -4.93 -3.31 30.38
C ARG A 111 -4.27 -3.63 29.02
N LEU A 112 -2.97 -3.45 28.92
CA LEU A 112 -2.23 -3.86 27.72
C LEU A 112 -2.23 -5.40 27.59
N PHE A 113 -2.07 -6.15 28.68
CA PHE A 113 -2.17 -7.61 28.67
C PHE A 113 -3.55 -8.10 28.23
N GLU A 114 -4.64 -7.47 28.69
CA GLU A 114 -5.99 -7.81 28.22
C GLU A 114 -6.15 -7.62 26.71
N VAL A 115 -5.56 -6.57 26.14
CA VAL A 115 -5.59 -6.34 24.70
C VAL A 115 -4.88 -7.48 23.98
N VAL A 116 -3.66 -7.84 24.39
CA VAL A 116 -2.89 -8.94 23.79
C VAL A 116 -3.61 -10.27 23.91
N ARG A 117 -4.16 -10.58 25.10
CA ARG A 117 -4.91 -11.81 25.35
C ARG A 117 -6.16 -11.93 24.49
N GLN A 118 -6.90 -10.82 24.28
CA GLN A 118 -8.12 -10.81 23.49
C GLN A 118 -7.85 -10.81 21.99
N ALA A 119 -6.80 -10.07 21.55
CA ALA A 119 -6.43 -9.98 20.14
C ALA A 119 -5.68 -11.21 19.63
N GLY A 120 -4.95 -11.93 20.50
CA GLY A 120 -4.05 -13.00 20.09
C GLY A 120 -2.85 -12.50 19.25
N GLU A 121 -2.51 -11.21 19.33
CA GLU A 121 -1.51 -10.56 18.49
C GLU A 121 -0.51 -9.77 19.34
N PRO A 122 0.74 -9.62 18.88
CA PRO A 122 1.70 -8.74 19.53
C PRO A 122 1.22 -7.30 19.57
N LEU A 123 1.53 -6.62 20.65
CA LEU A 123 1.23 -5.22 20.87
C LEU A 123 2.54 -4.47 21.11
N LEU A 124 2.80 -3.44 20.34
CA LEU A 124 3.87 -2.50 20.59
C LEU A 124 3.27 -1.14 20.94
N ALA A 125 3.68 -0.57 22.07
CA ALA A 125 3.18 0.71 22.53
C ALA A 125 4.30 1.61 23.07
N GLU A 126 4.18 2.91 22.82
CA GLU A 126 5.01 3.94 23.41
C GLU A 126 4.20 4.78 24.39
N PHE A 127 4.77 5.13 25.53
CA PHE A 127 4.15 6.00 26.51
C PHE A 127 5.19 6.74 27.33
N THR A 128 4.77 7.81 28.01
CA THR A 128 5.66 8.57 28.89
C THR A 128 5.53 8.07 30.32
N LEU A 129 6.68 7.83 30.96
CA LEU A 129 6.79 7.59 32.39
C LEU A 129 7.28 8.87 33.08
N ASP A 130 6.47 9.39 34.01
CA ASP A 130 6.87 10.49 34.87
C ASP A 130 7.48 9.87 36.15
N GLU A 131 8.76 10.03 36.40
CA GLU A 131 9.37 9.72 37.70
C GLU A 131 9.17 10.89 38.65
N ALA A 132 8.79 10.57 39.89
CA ALA A 132 8.61 11.59 40.91
C ALA A 132 9.96 12.29 41.21
N GLY A 133 10.17 13.49 40.63
CA GLY A 133 11.38 14.29 40.82
C GLY A 133 12.51 14.08 39.80
N GLY A 134 12.31 13.28 38.75
CA GLY A 134 13.25 13.03 37.65
C GLY A 134 12.76 13.58 36.30
N GLU A 135 13.66 13.56 35.29
CA GLU A 135 13.26 13.85 33.92
C GLU A 135 12.33 12.73 33.38
N PRO A 136 11.31 13.08 32.57
CA PRO A 136 10.41 12.10 32.02
C PRO A 136 11.13 11.16 31.07
N ASN A 137 10.85 9.85 31.15
CA ASN A 137 11.35 8.82 30.26
C ASN A 137 10.30 8.46 29.20
N ALA A 138 10.73 8.30 27.95
CA ALA A 138 9.95 7.60 26.93
C ALA A 138 10.11 6.10 27.14
N ALA A 139 9.00 5.39 27.29
CA ALA A 139 8.96 3.95 27.41
C ALA A 139 8.38 3.33 26.15
N GLU A 140 9.08 2.33 25.59
CA GLU A 140 8.61 1.50 24.50
C GLU A 140 8.42 0.08 25.02
N ILE A 141 7.21 -0.49 24.88
CA ILE A 141 6.88 -1.81 25.37
C ILE A 141 6.35 -2.68 24.24
N LEU A 142 6.93 -3.86 24.08
CA LEU A 142 6.42 -4.94 23.23
C LEU A 142 5.81 -6.00 24.13
N LEU A 143 4.63 -6.48 23.77
CA LEU A 143 3.95 -7.59 24.43
C LEU A 143 3.50 -8.59 23.37
N ALA A 144 3.73 -9.88 23.56
CA ALA A 144 3.31 -10.92 22.62
C ALA A 144 2.72 -12.13 23.35
N PRO A 145 1.65 -12.75 22.81
CA PRO A 145 1.01 -13.90 23.43
C PRO A 145 1.86 -15.16 23.32
N LEU A 146 1.81 -16.00 24.35
CA LEU A 146 2.42 -17.33 24.38
C LEU A 146 1.37 -18.37 24.74
N SER A 147 1.62 -19.64 24.38
CA SER A 147 0.74 -20.77 24.67
C SER A 147 1.52 -22.07 24.80
N GLU A 148 1.25 -22.86 25.82
CA GLU A 148 1.79 -24.21 25.99
C GLU A 148 1.06 -25.23 25.09
N ASP A 149 -0.23 -25.02 24.79
CA ASP A 149 -1.05 -25.90 23.94
C ASP A 149 -1.12 -25.44 22.46
N GLY A 150 -0.46 -24.31 22.14
CA GLY A 150 -0.46 -23.70 20.81
C GLY A 150 -1.76 -22.96 20.45
N HIS A 151 -2.80 -23.01 21.28
CA HIS A 151 -4.14 -22.48 20.97
C HIS A 151 -4.66 -21.44 21.98
N THR A 152 -4.37 -21.65 23.25
CA THR A 152 -4.89 -20.81 24.36
C THR A 152 -3.79 -19.93 24.90
N VAL A 153 -3.98 -18.62 24.93
CA VAL A 153 -2.98 -17.70 25.51
C VAL A 153 -2.91 -17.92 27.04
N ASP A 154 -1.84 -18.53 27.51
CA ASP A 154 -1.57 -18.83 28.93
C ASP A 154 -0.40 -18.06 29.51
N ALA A 155 0.37 -17.38 28.67
CA ALA A 155 1.39 -16.45 29.09
C ALA A 155 1.53 -15.27 28.11
N ILE A 156 2.21 -14.21 28.55
CA ILE A 156 2.57 -13.06 27.73
C ILE A 156 4.05 -12.80 27.96
N VAL A 157 4.85 -12.84 26.89
CA VAL A 157 6.22 -12.32 26.90
C VAL A 157 6.18 -10.83 26.62
N GLY A 158 7.02 -10.08 27.28
CA GLY A 158 7.17 -8.66 27.06
C GLY A 158 8.61 -8.21 27.06
N GLY A 159 8.87 -7.11 26.39
CA GLY A 159 10.09 -6.34 26.49
C GLY A 159 9.77 -4.87 26.77
N LEU A 160 10.57 -4.23 27.60
CA LEU A 160 10.42 -2.82 27.94
C LEU A 160 11.77 -2.10 27.79
N SER A 161 11.78 -1.11 26.91
CA SER A 161 12.92 -0.20 26.72
C SER A 161 12.59 1.19 27.26
N LEU A 162 13.51 1.79 27.99
CA LEU A 162 13.39 3.13 28.59
C LEU A 162 14.44 4.06 28.00
N ARG A 163 14.03 5.25 27.59
CA ARG A 163 14.92 6.27 27.02
C ARG A 163 14.68 7.63 27.69
N PRO A 164 15.75 8.37 28.05
CA PRO A 164 15.61 9.74 28.53
C PRO A 164 14.96 10.63 27.46
N MET A 165 13.98 11.43 27.85
CA MET A 165 13.43 12.46 26.96
C MET A 165 14.35 13.67 26.96
N LYS A 166 14.62 14.26 25.76
CA LYS A 166 15.34 15.52 25.67
C LYS A 166 14.52 16.67 26.28
N ALA A 167 15.20 17.66 26.84
CA ALA A 167 14.60 18.81 27.52
C ALA A 167 13.62 19.65 26.65
N ASP A 168 13.67 19.51 25.33
CA ASP A 168 12.75 20.15 24.37
C ASP A 168 11.43 19.36 24.14
N GLY A 169 11.25 18.24 24.82
CA GLY A 169 10.09 17.37 24.65
C GLY A 169 10.03 16.65 23.31
N SER A 170 11.08 16.72 22.51
CA SER A 170 11.19 16.00 21.25
C SER A 170 11.83 14.62 21.47
N SER A 171 11.12 13.58 21.13
CA SER A 171 11.67 12.24 20.89
C SER A 171 12.51 12.27 19.61
N PRO A 172 13.63 11.50 19.50
CA PRO A 172 14.40 11.45 18.27
C PRO A 172 13.50 11.01 17.11
N LYS A 173 13.65 11.70 15.97
CA LYS A 173 12.85 11.64 14.73
C LYS A 173 11.87 10.46 14.67
N ARG A 174 10.58 10.77 14.78
CA ARG A 174 9.46 9.85 14.64
C ARG A 174 9.65 8.98 13.37
N ARG A 175 9.89 7.70 13.54
CA ARG A 175 9.47 6.71 12.56
C ARG A 175 7.95 6.61 12.68
N ALA A 176 7.30 6.43 11.54
CA ALA A 176 5.87 6.53 11.35
C ALA A 176 5.03 5.86 12.45
N VAL A 177 4.19 6.66 13.10
CA VAL A 177 3.21 6.21 14.09
C VAL A 177 1.99 5.67 13.37
N VAL A 178 1.67 4.39 13.52
CA VAL A 178 0.33 3.89 13.15
C VAL A 178 -0.67 4.50 14.13
N ARG A 179 -1.46 5.45 13.65
CA ARG A 179 -2.63 5.91 14.40
C ARG A 179 -3.61 4.74 14.45
N PRO A 180 -4.22 4.41 15.61
CA PRO A 180 -5.27 3.38 15.67
C PRO A 180 -6.44 3.65 14.71
N ASP A 181 -6.62 4.90 14.32
CA ASP A 181 -7.66 5.40 13.41
C ASP A 181 -7.12 5.72 12.00
N GLY A 182 -5.85 5.42 11.69
CA GLY A 182 -5.24 5.68 10.38
C GLY A 182 -5.57 4.57 9.35
N PRO A 183 -5.32 4.84 8.05
CA PRO A 183 -5.52 3.85 7.00
C PRO A 183 -4.62 2.64 7.22
N MET A 184 -5.15 1.45 6.93
CA MET A 184 -4.41 0.19 6.95
C MET A 184 -4.20 -0.26 5.50
N LEU A 185 -2.95 -0.44 5.09
CA LEU A 185 -2.59 -0.74 3.71
C LEU A 185 -2.02 -2.15 3.58
N PHE A 186 -2.65 -2.97 2.74
CA PHE A 186 -2.15 -4.28 2.30
C PHE A 186 -1.70 -4.18 0.85
N ALA A 187 -0.64 -4.89 0.48
CA ALA A 187 -0.17 -4.97 -0.90
C ALA A 187 0.10 -6.41 -1.28
N LEU A 188 -0.67 -6.94 -2.23
CA LEU A 188 -0.65 -8.35 -2.59
C LEU A 188 0.45 -8.67 -3.60
N GLY A 189 1.06 -9.84 -3.46
CA GLY A 189 1.94 -10.49 -4.42
C GLY A 189 3.02 -9.57 -4.98
N SER A 190 3.06 -9.47 -6.31
CA SER A 190 4.07 -8.68 -7.04
C SER A 190 3.96 -7.16 -6.85
N SER A 191 2.90 -6.68 -6.20
CA SER A 191 2.68 -5.26 -5.92
C SER A 191 3.25 -4.80 -4.56
N ALA A 192 3.84 -5.69 -3.77
CA ALA A 192 4.39 -5.39 -2.45
C ALA A 192 5.41 -4.23 -2.47
N ALA A 193 6.38 -4.26 -3.38
CA ALA A 193 7.39 -3.20 -3.49
C ALA A 193 6.80 -1.81 -3.81
N PHE A 194 5.73 -1.75 -4.63
CA PHE A 194 5.01 -0.51 -4.89
C PHE A 194 4.23 -0.07 -3.64
N GLY A 195 3.49 -1.00 -3.01
CA GLY A 195 2.78 -0.73 -1.76
C GLY A 195 3.69 -0.21 -0.65
N GLU A 196 4.92 -0.72 -0.53
CA GLU A 196 5.93 -0.22 0.41
C GLU A 196 6.32 1.23 0.14
N ARG A 197 6.45 1.64 -1.15
CA ARG A 197 6.71 3.05 -1.48
C ARG A 197 5.55 3.94 -1.08
N VAL A 198 4.30 3.54 -1.37
CA VAL A 198 3.10 4.26 -0.94
C VAL A 198 3.01 4.34 0.59
N ALA A 199 3.22 3.23 1.29
CA ALA A 199 3.20 3.18 2.75
C ALA A 199 4.26 4.11 3.37
N ARG A 200 5.47 4.13 2.80
CA ARG A 200 6.55 5.03 3.22
C ARG A 200 6.17 6.52 3.06
N ARG A 201 5.49 6.89 1.98
CA ARG A 201 4.99 8.26 1.76
C ARG A 201 3.92 8.65 2.77
N LEU A 202 3.05 7.71 3.12
CA LEU A 202 2.04 7.91 4.17
C LEU A 202 2.63 7.92 5.60
N GLY A 203 3.89 7.51 5.75
CA GLY A 203 4.50 7.34 7.06
C GLY A 203 3.91 6.16 7.84
N ILE A 204 3.39 5.13 7.16
CA ILE A 204 2.88 3.88 7.74
C ILE A 204 3.67 2.69 7.21
N MET A 205 3.39 1.50 7.76
CA MET A 205 3.87 0.24 7.21
C MET A 205 2.76 -0.52 6.52
N LEU A 206 3.13 -1.44 5.62
CA LEU A 206 2.18 -2.43 5.12
C LEU A 206 1.70 -3.30 6.26
N ALA A 207 0.40 -3.55 6.29
CA ALA A 207 -0.17 -4.50 7.22
C ALA A 207 0.21 -5.93 6.80
N PRO A 208 0.59 -6.79 7.75
CA PRO A 208 1.00 -8.15 7.47
C PRO A 208 -0.20 -8.98 7.01
N HIS A 209 0.03 -9.84 6.03
CA HIS A 209 -0.93 -10.82 5.54
C HIS A 209 -0.19 -12.07 5.07
N GLU A 210 -0.92 -13.17 5.00
CA GLU A 210 -0.45 -14.44 4.45
C GLU A 210 -1.03 -14.62 3.05
N GLU A 211 -0.19 -15.05 2.10
CA GLU A 211 -0.60 -15.54 0.80
C GLU A 211 -0.05 -16.96 0.62
N ARG A 212 -0.91 -17.93 0.34
CA ARG A 212 -0.55 -19.31 0.09
C ARG A 212 -1.14 -19.78 -1.23
N PHE A 213 -0.33 -20.45 -2.04
CA PHE A 213 -0.74 -21.09 -3.30
C PHE A 213 -0.74 -22.60 -3.11
N PHE A 214 -1.78 -23.23 -3.61
CA PHE A 214 -1.93 -24.68 -3.61
C PHE A 214 -1.45 -25.27 -4.94
N GLU A 215 -1.21 -26.59 -4.96
CA GLU A 215 -0.64 -27.29 -6.12
C GLU A 215 -1.58 -27.33 -7.33
N ASP A 216 -2.89 -27.24 -7.09
CA ASP A 216 -3.94 -27.17 -8.11
C ASP A 216 -4.18 -25.77 -8.70
N GLY A 217 -3.41 -24.78 -8.23
CA GLY A 217 -3.53 -23.37 -8.65
C GLY A 217 -4.52 -22.54 -7.84
N GLU A 218 -5.21 -23.14 -6.86
CA GLU A 218 -5.99 -22.37 -5.90
C GLU A 218 -5.08 -21.54 -4.99
N HIS A 219 -5.62 -20.53 -4.36
CA HIS A 219 -4.88 -19.71 -3.42
C HIS A 219 -5.72 -19.32 -2.21
N LYS A 220 -5.04 -18.99 -1.12
CA LYS A 220 -5.60 -18.45 0.12
C LYS A 220 -4.85 -17.19 0.48
N ALA A 221 -5.56 -16.14 0.82
CA ALA A 221 -4.99 -14.93 1.40
C ALA A 221 -5.80 -14.53 2.64
N ARG A 222 -5.09 -14.10 3.72
CA ARG A 222 -5.74 -13.63 4.95
C ARG A 222 -4.94 -12.52 5.62
N PRO A 223 -5.59 -11.53 6.28
CA PRO A 223 -4.89 -10.57 7.12
C PRO A 223 -4.31 -11.26 8.36
N LEU A 224 -3.12 -10.87 8.78
CA LEU A 224 -2.47 -11.35 10.00
C LEU A 224 -2.61 -10.36 11.18
N SER A 225 -3.30 -9.24 10.96
CA SER A 225 -3.63 -8.25 11.99
C SER A 225 -5.12 -7.96 11.98
N SER A 226 -5.66 -7.51 13.12
CA SER A 226 -7.08 -7.16 13.22
C SER A 226 -7.44 -5.99 12.31
N VAL A 227 -8.43 -6.21 11.45
CA VAL A 227 -8.96 -5.20 10.53
C VAL A 227 -10.32 -4.65 10.99
N ARG A 228 -10.81 -5.08 12.17
CA ARG A 228 -12.12 -4.72 12.69
C ARG A 228 -12.28 -3.20 12.80
N ASP A 229 -13.35 -2.69 12.21
CA ASP A 229 -13.71 -1.27 12.17
C ASP A 229 -12.63 -0.35 11.55
N ARG A 230 -11.66 -0.95 10.79
CA ARG A 230 -10.57 -0.20 10.16
C ARG A 230 -10.93 0.26 8.75
N ASP A 231 -10.31 1.37 8.35
CA ASP A 231 -10.27 1.83 6.96
C ASP A 231 -9.12 1.12 6.23
N VAL A 232 -9.46 0.15 5.40
CA VAL A 232 -8.52 -0.77 4.78
C VAL A 232 -8.37 -0.47 3.30
N TYR A 233 -7.13 -0.42 2.84
CA TYR A 233 -6.73 -0.27 1.44
C TYR A 233 -6.00 -1.52 0.98
N VAL A 234 -6.49 -2.15 -0.07
CA VAL A 234 -5.87 -3.35 -0.67
C VAL A 234 -5.26 -2.99 -2.01
N PHE A 235 -3.97 -3.19 -2.15
CA PHE A 235 -3.20 -2.80 -3.30
C PHE A 235 -2.81 -4.01 -4.16
N ASP A 236 -3.21 -4.06 -5.41
CA ASP A 236 -2.65 -4.96 -6.43
C ASP A 236 -2.84 -4.38 -7.84
N SER A 237 -1.81 -4.48 -8.68
CA SER A 237 -1.88 -4.14 -10.10
C SER A 237 -2.32 -5.37 -10.89
N LEU A 238 -3.51 -5.31 -11.50
CA LEU A 238 -4.18 -6.47 -12.10
C LEU A 238 -3.69 -6.78 -13.53
N THR A 239 -2.38 -6.69 -13.74
CA THR A 239 -1.74 -7.16 -14.98
C THR A 239 -1.06 -8.51 -14.75
N GLY A 240 -1.03 -9.37 -15.77
CA GLY A 240 -0.30 -10.63 -15.69
C GLY A 240 1.20 -10.41 -15.53
N ASP A 241 1.87 -11.35 -14.89
CA ASP A 241 3.33 -11.43 -14.77
C ASP A 241 3.81 -12.85 -15.09
N SER A 242 5.08 -13.16 -14.84
CA SER A 242 5.68 -14.47 -15.12
C SER A 242 5.09 -15.63 -14.31
N ARG A 243 4.35 -15.36 -13.24
CA ARG A 243 3.79 -16.37 -12.32
C ARG A 243 2.28 -16.42 -12.33
N HIS A 244 1.62 -15.27 -12.52
CA HIS A 244 0.18 -15.12 -12.37
C HIS A 244 -0.41 -14.37 -13.57
N THR A 245 -1.55 -14.84 -14.02
CA THR A 245 -2.36 -14.14 -15.02
C THR A 245 -3.12 -12.96 -14.39
N SER A 246 -3.69 -12.10 -15.22
CA SER A 246 -4.62 -11.06 -14.74
C SER A 246 -5.85 -11.66 -14.02
N ASN A 247 -6.28 -12.87 -14.42
CA ASN A 247 -7.39 -13.55 -13.77
C ASN A 247 -7.03 -14.02 -12.36
N ASP A 248 -5.84 -14.59 -12.18
CA ASP A 248 -5.36 -15.06 -10.87
C ASP A 248 -5.28 -13.89 -9.88
N LYS A 249 -4.72 -12.76 -10.32
CA LYS A 249 -4.63 -11.55 -9.50
C LYS A 249 -6.00 -10.97 -9.17
N LEU A 250 -6.91 -10.93 -10.14
CA LEU A 250 -8.27 -10.47 -9.92
C LEU A 250 -8.99 -11.35 -8.88
N CYS A 251 -8.97 -12.68 -9.05
CA CYS A 251 -9.59 -13.60 -8.11
C CYS A 251 -8.97 -13.48 -6.71
N ARG A 252 -7.63 -13.42 -6.61
CA ARG A 252 -6.93 -13.25 -5.35
C ARG A 252 -7.35 -11.98 -4.62
N MET A 253 -7.40 -10.86 -5.33
CA MET A 253 -7.82 -9.57 -4.76
C MET A 253 -9.26 -9.61 -4.28
N LEU A 254 -10.17 -10.18 -5.07
CA LEU A 254 -11.58 -10.31 -4.70
C LEU A 254 -11.75 -11.17 -3.44
N PHE A 255 -11.07 -12.31 -3.35
CA PHE A 255 -11.15 -13.19 -2.19
C PHE A 255 -10.53 -12.57 -0.94
N PHE A 256 -9.43 -11.82 -1.09
CA PHE A 256 -8.83 -11.11 0.04
C PHE A 256 -9.76 -9.99 0.55
N ILE A 257 -10.42 -9.25 -0.34
CA ILE A 257 -11.44 -8.25 0.04
C ILE A 257 -12.58 -8.92 0.81
N GLY A 258 -13.09 -10.07 0.33
CA GLY A 258 -14.10 -10.84 1.05
C GLY A 258 -13.61 -11.25 2.45
N ALA A 259 -12.41 -11.77 2.57
CA ALA A 259 -11.82 -12.14 3.86
C ALA A 259 -11.68 -10.94 4.82
N LEU A 260 -11.35 -9.75 4.32
CA LEU A 260 -11.31 -8.51 5.12
C LEU A 260 -12.70 -8.10 5.61
N ARG A 261 -13.72 -8.23 4.77
CA ARG A 261 -15.13 -7.97 5.16
C ARG A 261 -15.61 -8.94 6.23
N ASP A 262 -15.34 -10.24 6.05
CA ASP A 262 -15.67 -11.27 7.04
C ASP A 262 -14.94 -11.04 8.38
N ALA A 263 -13.72 -10.52 8.32
CA ALA A 263 -12.94 -10.14 9.50
C ALA A 263 -13.40 -8.81 10.15
N GLY A 264 -14.45 -8.16 9.62
CA GLY A 264 -15.08 -6.98 10.20
C GLY A 264 -14.43 -5.65 9.82
N ALA A 265 -13.76 -5.56 8.67
CA ALA A 265 -13.26 -4.27 8.16
C ALA A 265 -14.40 -3.26 8.04
N GLY A 266 -14.20 -2.07 8.59
CA GLY A 266 -15.20 -0.99 8.54
C GLY A 266 -15.40 -0.46 7.12
N ARG A 267 -14.32 -0.31 6.37
CA ARG A 267 -14.32 0.06 4.96
C ARG A 267 -13.18 -0.63 4.23
N VAL A 268 -13.43 -1.07 2.99
CA VAL A 268 -12.42 -1.67 2.11
C VAL A 268 -12.35 -0.91 0.78
N THR A 269 -11.21 -0.29 0.52
CA THR A 269 -10.89 0.37 -0.74
C THR A 269 -9.96 -0.51 -1.57
N ALA A 270 -10.40 -0.93 -2.75
CA ALA A 270 -9.56 -1.61 -3.72
C ALA A 270 -8.68 -0.57 -4.45
N MET A 271 -7.36 -0.69 -4.32
CA MET A 271 -6.38 0.16 -5.02
C MET A 271 -5.76 -0.63 -6.15
N VAL A 272 -6.18 -0.30 -7.36
CA VAL A 272 -5.85 -1.05 -8.58
C VAL A 272 -5.17 -0.13 -9.56
N PRO A 273 -3.83 0.07 -9.51
CA PRO A 273 -3.12 0.96 -10.43
C PRO A 273 -3.43 0.67 -11.89
N TYR A 274 -3.41 -0.59 -12.27
CA TYR A 274 -3.89 -1.07 -13.57
C TYR A 274 -5.10 -1.98 -13.39
N LEU A 275 -6.25 -1.55 -13.90
CA LEU A 275 -7.48 -2.34 -13.89
C LEU A 275 -7.58 -3.23 -15.14
N CYS A 276 -7.56 -4.53 -14.94
CA CYS A 276 -7.76 -5.48 -16.05
C CYS A 276 -9.19 -5.36 -16.62
N TYR A 277 -9.36 -5.78 -17.88
CA TYR A 277 -10.63 -5.74 -18.64
C TYR A 277 -11.20 -4.33 -18.89
N SER A 278 -10.52 -3.26 -18.54
CA SER A 278 -10.97 -1.88 -18.74
C SER A 278 -11.13 -1.48 -20.22
N ARG A 279 -10.46 -2.20 -21.14
CA ARG A 279 -10.53 -1.98 -22.61
C ARG A 279 -11.77 -2.59 -23.25
N LYS A 280 -12.53 -3.43 -22.53
CA LYS A 280 -13.80 -4.03 -22.97
C LYS A 280 -15.00 -3.30 -22.35
N ASP A 281 -15.07 -2.02 -22.65
CA ASP A 281 -16.00 -1.03 -22.09
C ASP A 281 -17.28 -0.84 -22.91
N ARG A 282 -17.33 -1.37 -24.13
CA ARG A 282 -18.45 -1.27 -25.07
C ARG A 282 -18.54 -2.49 -25.98
N ARG A 283 -19.74 -2.70 -26.55
CA ARG A 283 -19.95 -3.69 -27.61
C ARG A 283 -19.49 -3.14 -28.93
N THR A 284 -18.58 -3.82 -29.61
CA THR A 284 -18.11 -3.51 -30.96
C THR A 284 -18.77 -4.38 -32.02
N LYS A 285 -19.25 -5.55 -31.63
CA LYS A 285 -20.01 -6.50 -32.44
C LYS A 285 -21.24 -6.99 -31.68
N SER A 286 -22.21 -7.54 -32.43
CA SER A 286 -23.37 -8.21 -31.82
C SER A 286 -22.91 -9.29 -30.81
N ARG A 287 -23.50 -9.32 -29.62
CA ARG A 287 -23.22 -10.26 -28.51
C ARG A 287 -21.86 -10.10 -27.84
N ASP A 288 -21.07 -9.07 -28.18
CA ASP A 288 -19.85 -8.78 -27.42
C ASP A 288 -20.16 -8.55 -25.94
N PRO A 289 -19.32 -9.06 -25.02
CA PRO A 289 -19.45 -8.76 -23.61
C PRO A 289 -19.00 -7.32 -23.34
N VAL A 290 -19.52 -6.69 -22.29
CA VAL A 290 -18.98 -5.47 -21.69
C VAL A 290 -18.32 -5.88 -20.38
N THR A 291 -17.11 -6.44 -20.48
CA THR A 291 -16.44 -7.14 -19.37
C THR A 291 -16.09 -6.19 -18.22
N THR A 292 -15.81 -4.91 -18.50
CA THR A 292 -15.60 -3.87 -17.46
C THR A 292 -16.76 -3.85 -16.45
N ARG A 293 -18.00 -3.99 -16.93
CA ARG A 293 -19.19 -4.02 -16.08
C ARG A 293 -19.25 -5.28 -15.21
N TYR A 294 -18.81 -6.43 -15.73
CA TYR A 294 -18.79 -7.67 -14.96
C TYR A 294 -17.73 -7.63 -13.87
N VAL A 295 -16.56 -7.07 -14.17
CA VAL A 295 -15.51 -6.86 -13.17
C VAL A 295 -16.02 -5.92 -12.06
N ALA A 296 -16.71 -4.84 -12.40
CA ALA A 296 -17.33 -3.95 -11.42
C ALA A 296 -18.30 -4.70 -10.49
N GLN A 297 -19.17 -5.54 -11.05
CA GLN A 297 -20.11 -6.36 -10.27
C GLN A 297 -19.42 -7.34 -9.32
N LEU A 298 -18.26 -7.90 -9.72
CA LEU A 298 -17.50 -8.79 -8.86
C LEU A 298 -16.91 -8.04 -7.66
N PHE A 299 -16.33 -6.84 -7.85
CA PHE A 299 -15.85 -6.00 -6.75
C PHE A 299 -17.00 -5.62 -5.80
N GLU A 300 -18.15 -5.27 -6.33
CA GLU A 300 -19.35 -4.96 -5.54
C GLU A 300 -19.83 -6.15 -4.72
N ALA A 301 -19.86 -7.34 -5.35
CA ALA A 301 -20.36 -8.57 -4.71
C ALA A 301 -19.52 -9.01 -3.51
N VAL A 302 -18.21 -8.78 -3.52
CA VAL A 302 -17.33 -9.12 -2.39
C VAL A 302 -17.27 -8.02 -1.32
N GLY A 303 -18.05 -6.95 -1.47
CA GLY A 303 -18.17 -5.88 -0.47
C GLY A 303 -17.12 -4.81 -0.55
N THR A 304 -16.59 -4.50 -1.74
CA THR A 304 -15.73 -3.33 -1.96
C THR A 304 -16.53 -2.05 -1.75
N ASP A 305 -16.07 -1.13 -0.91
CA ASP A 305 -16.73 0.16 -0.66
C ASP A 305 -16.29 1.25 -1.65
N ARG A 306 -15.08 1.14 -2.18
CA ARG A 306 -14.50 2.10 -3.14
C ARG A 306 -13.47 1.40 -4.01
N LEU A 307 -13.36 1.81 -5.28
CA LEU A 307 -12.26 1.40 -6.15
C LEU A 307 -11.47 2.64 -6.59
N MET A 308 -10.15 2.57 -6.44
CA MET A 308 -9.20 3.60 -6.87
C MET A 308 -8.29 3.02 -7.95
N THR A 309 -8.17 3.70 -9.09
CA THR A 309 -7.35 3.27 -10.23
C THR A 309 -6.65 4.45 -10.87
N MET A 310 -5.54 4.17 -11.57
CA MET A 310 -4.84 5.21 -12.33
C MET A 310 -5.07 5.01 -13.82
N GLU A 311 -5.33 6.09 -14.52
CA GLU A 311 -5.46 6.18 -15.96
C GLU A 311 -6.31 5.05 -16.58
N ILE A 312 -7.59 5.24 -16.64
CA ILE A 312 -8.51 4.26 -17.19
C ILE A 312 -8.75 4.53 -18.69
N HIS A 313 -8.89 3.47 -19.48
CA HIS A 313 -9.07 3.56 -20.92
C HIS A 313 -10.26 4.43 -21.34
N ASN A 314 -11.38 4.32 -20.62
CA ASN A 314 -12.58 5.12 -20.82
C ASN A 314 -13.21 5.49 -19.48
N LEU A 315 -13.00 6.74 -19.06
CA LEU A 315 -13.45 7.23 -17.76
C LEU A 315 -14.96 7.18 -17.60
N ALA A 316 -15.72 7.55 -18.63
CA ALA A 316 -17.18 7.54 -18.56
C ALA A 316 -17.73 6.11 -18.40
N ALA A 317 -17.20 5.15 -19.14
CA ALA A 317 -17.58 3.76 -19.01
C ALA A 317 -17.24 3.20 -17.62
N PHE A 318 -16.06 3.54 -17.09
CA PHE A 318 -15.63 3.16 -15.76
C PHE A 318 -16.57 3.71 -14.68
N GLN A 319 -16.84 5.01 -14.67
CA GLN A 319 -17.74 5.64 -13.71
C GLN A 319 -19.17 5.11 -13.76
N ASN A 320 -19.65 4.72 -14.96
CA ASN A 320 -20.98 4.14 -15.15
C ASN A 320 -21.05 2.63 -14.86
N ALA A 321 -19.93 1.93 -14.80
CA ALA A 321 -19.90 0.49 -14.51
C ALA A 321 -20.11 0.21 -13.02
N PHE A 322 -19.57 1.01 -12.13
CA PHE A 322 -19.61 0.84 -10.68
C PHE A 322 -20.81 1.56 -10.05
N ARG A 323 -21.35 1.00 -8.95
CA ARG A 323 -22.40 1.60 -8.13
C ARG A 323 -21.87 2.24 -6.85
N HIS A 324 -20.72 1.74 -6.36
CA HIS A 324 -19.98 2.39 -5.27
C HIS A 324 -19.06 3.50 -5.80
N PRO A 325 -18.56 4.40 -4.93
CA PRO A 325 -17.62 5.45 -5.31
C PRO A 325 -16.38 4.92 -6.01
N THR A 326 -15.94 5.63 -7.04
CA THR A 326 -14.70 5.37 -7.76
C THR A 326 -13.79 6.59 -7.71
N VAL A 327 -12.49 6.37 -7.60
CA VAL A 327 -11.46 7.42 -7.67
C VAL A 327 -10.58 7.14 -8.87
N HIS A 328 -10.55 8.09 -9.78
CA HIS A 328 -9.67 8.06 -10.94
C HIS A 328 -8.48 8.98 -10.69
N LEU A 329 -7.28 8.42 -10.71
CA LEU A 329 -6.02 9.15 -10.63
C LEU A 329 -5.44 9.33 -12.02
N ASP A 330 -4.79 10.43 -12.27
CA ASP A 330 -4.05 10.66 -13.50
C ASP A 330 -2.55 10.81 -13.25
N ALA A 331 -1.73 10.39 -14.19
CA ALA A 331 -0.28 10.47 -14.12
C ALA A 331 0.28 11.76 -14.76
N ASN A 332 -0.58 12.69 -15.19
CA ASN A 332 -0.16 13.88 -15.93
C ASN A 332 0.88 14.72 -15.20
N SER A 333 0.78 14.86 -13.86
CA SER A 333 1.75 15.62 -13.07
C SER A 333 3.17 15.06 -13.18
N ALA A 334 3.31 13.73 -13.14
CA ALA A 334 4.59 13.06 -13.28
C ALA A 334 5.16 13.22 -14.70
N PHE A 335 4.33 13.01 -15.72
CA PHE A 335 4.75 13.19 -17.12
C PHE A 335 5.09 14.63 -17.45
N VAL A 336 4.29 15.61 -17.04
CA VAL A 336 4.53 17.03 -17.26
C VAL A 336 5.84 17.46 -16.60
N GLY A 337 6.08 17.05 -15.35
CA GLY A 337 7.33 17.35 -14.66
C GLY A 337 8.56 16.81 -15.39
N HIS A 338 8.49 15.56 -15.86
CA HIS A 338 9.57 14.93 -16.63
C HIS A 338 9.82 15.66 -17.96
N PHE A 339 8.78 15.80 -18.79
CA PHE A 339 8.93 16.38 -20.12
C PHE A 339 9.25 17.88 -20.11
N ALA A 340 8.74 18.64 -19.15
CA ALA A 340 9.10 20.06 -19.02
C ALA A 340 10.60 20.24 -18.76
N ALA A 341 11.21 19.35 -17.99
CA ALA A 341 12.65 19.37 -17.74
C ALA A 341 13.48 18.98 -18.98
N GLU A 342 12.99 18.01 -19.77
CA GLU A 342 13.70 17.53 -20.97
C GLU A 342 13.57 18.44 -22.19
N ILE A 343 12.38 19.03 -22.39
CA ILE A 343 12.07 19.86 -23.57
C ILE A 343 12.84 21.17 -23.54
N GLY A 344 13.05 21.78 -22.36
CA GLY A 344 13.66 23.11 -22.25
C GLY A 344 12.98 24.12 -23.19
N ASP A 345 13.78 24.79 -24.04
CA ASP A 345 13.29 25.80 -24.99
C ASP A 345 12.91 25.24 -26.37
N ALA A 346 13.06 23.93 -26.61
CA ALA A 346 12.80 23.34 -27.92
C ALA A 346 11.30 23.39 -28.28
N PRO A 347 10.92 23.69 -29.53
CA PRO A 347 9.55 23.59 -30.00
C PRO A 347 9.01 22.18 -29.77
N VAL A 348 7.78 22.06 -29.29
CA VAL A 348 7.18 20.76 -28.92
C VAL A 348 5.77 20.59 -29.50
N ALA A 349 5.43 19.34 -29.81
CA ALA A 349 4.08 18.91 -30.16
C ALA A 349 3.67 17.68 -29.35
N VAL A 350 2.40 17.62 -28.96
CA VAL A 350 1.78 16.43 -28.35
C VAL A 350 0.92 15.75 -29.39
N VAL A 351 1.10 14.45 -29.54
CA VAL A 351 0.42 13.65 -30.57
C VAL A 351 -0.38 12.52 -29.91
N SER A 352 -1.65 12.38 -30.31
CA SER A 352 -2.46 11.21 -30.00
C SER A 352 -2.28 10.11 -31.05
N PRO A 353 -2.07 8.84 -30.64
CA PRO A 353 -1.89 7.74 -31.59
C PRO A 353 -3.17 7.32 -32.33
N ASP A 354 -4.33 7.78 -31.86
CA ASP A 354 -5.63 7.62 -32.53
C ASP A 354 -6.66 8.63 -32.01
N LEU A 355 -7.85 8.64 -32.62
CA LEU A 355 -8.94 9.54 -32.19
C LEU A 355 -9.47 9.24 -30.78
N GLY A 356 -9.35 8.00 -30.31
CA GLY A 356 -9.80 7.60 -28.98
C GLY A 356 -9.00 8.25 -27.86
N GLY A 357 -7.69 8.43 -28.07
CA GLY A 357 -6.76 9.09 -27.15
C GLY A 357 -6.72 10.62 -27.25
N ALA A 358 -7.38 11.23 -28.23
CA ALA A 358 -7.24 12.66 -28.52
C ALA A 358 -7.57 13.55 -27.31
N LYS A 359 -8.57 13.21 -26.50
CA LYS A 359 -8.92 13.98 -25.30
C LYS A 359 -7.84 13.88 -24.23
N ARG A 360 -7.23 12.71 -24.04
CA ARG A 360 -6.12 12.49 -23.10
C ARG A 360 -4.90 13.32 -23.52
N ALA A 361 -4.53 13.23 -24.79
CA ALA A 361 -3.42 14.00 -25.32
C ALA A 361 -3.66 15.51 -25.20
N GLU A 362 -4.90 15.99 -25.37
CA GLU A 362 -5.22 17.41 -25.21
C GLU A 362 -5.06 17.86 -23.75
N ILE A 363 -5.55 17.10 -22.77
CA ILE A 363 -5.38 17.41 -21.34
C ILE A 363 -3.88 17.48 -20.98
N PHE A 364 -3.09 16.53 -21.44
CA PHE A 364 -1.64 16.56 -21.24
C PHE A 364 -1.00 17.78 -21.91
N ARG A 365 -1.36 18.07 -23.16
CA ARG A 365 -0.88 19.24 -23.91
C ARG A 365 -1.15 20.56 -23.17
N GLU A 366 -2.36 20.77 -22.69
CA GLU A 366 -2.75 21.99 -21.96
C GLU A 366 -1.95 22.17 -20.67
N ARG A 367 -1.73 21.09 -19.93
CA ARG A 367 -0.91 21.13 -18.70
C ARG A 367 0.55 21.40 -19.01
N LEU A 368 1.10 20.79 -20.08
CA LEU A 368 2.47 21.01 -20.52
C LEU A 368 2.66 22.44 -21.01
N GLU A 369 1.71 22.99 -21.80
CA GLU A 369 1.68 24.37 -22.27
C GLU A 369 1.68 25.34 -21.09
N THR A 370 0.85 25.10 -20.08
CA THR A 370 0.79 25.89 -18.85
C THR A 370 2.13 25.88 -18.10
N THR A 371 2.76 24.73 -18.00
CA THR A 371 4.03 24.58 -17.28
C THR A 371 5.20 25.21 -18.03
N LEU A 372 5.24 25.08 -19.35
CA LEU A 372 6.27 25.68 -20.18
C LEU A 372 6.08 27.20 -20.41
N GLY A 373 4.88 27.74 -20.17
CA GLY A 373 4.54 29.14 -20.40
C GLY A 373 4.57 29.54 -21.87
N ARG A 374 4.46 28.58 -22.81
CA ARG A 374 4.52 28.81 -24.24
C ARG A 374 3.68 27.79 -25.02
N PRO A 375 3.28 28.12 -26.28
CA PRO A 375 2.42 27.23 -27.07
C PRO A 375 3.01 25.84 -27.31
N VAL A 376 2.17 24.82 -27.17
CA VAL A 376 2.46 23.43 -27.48
C VAL A 376 1.55 23.00 -28.63
N ALA A 377 2.15 22.59 -29.76
CA ALA A 377 1.42 22.13 -30.92
C ALA A 377 0.73 20.79 -30.64
N LYS A 378 -0.30 20.46 -31.43
CA LYS A 378 -1.00 19.19 -31.32
C LYS A 378 -1.07 18.46 -32.66
N GLY A 379 -1.13 17.12 -32.58
CA GLY A 379 -1.39 16.26 -33.70
C GLY A 379 -2.14 15.00 -33.29
N PHE A 380 -2.69 14.30 -34.25
CA PHE A 380 -3.30 12.99 -34.05
C PHE A 380 -3.22 12.15 -35.34
N MET A 381 -3.21 10.82 -35.11
CA MET A 381 -3.35 9.84 -36.18
C MET A 381 -4.79 9.38 -36.29
N ASP A 382 -5.31 9.31 -37.53
CA ASP A 382 -6.59 8.65 -37.82
C ASP A 382 -6.37 7.40 -38.67
N LYS A 383 -6.93 6.29 -38.22
CA LYS A 383 -6.89 5.01 -38.95
C LYS A 383 -8.13 4.88 -39.80
N GLN A 384 -8.00 5.13 -41.12
CA GLN A 384 -9.08 4.80 -42.04
C GLN A 384 -9.21 3.30 -42.20
N ARG A 385 -10.37 2.76 -41.83
CA ARG A 385 -10.73 1.35 -41.98
C ARG A 385 -11.85 1.23 -43.01
N SER A 386 -11.60 0.50 -44.07
CA SER A 386 -12.62 0.08 -45.03
C SER A 386 -12.70 -1.45 -45.01
N GLY A 387 -13.92 -2.01 -44.77
CA GLY A 387 -14.12 -3.45 -44.74
C GLY A 387 -13.34 -4.23 -43.70
N GLY A 388 -12.89 -3.56 -42.59
CA GLY A 388 -12.08 -4.18 -41.54
C GLY A 388 -10.57 -4.18 -41.79
N VAL A 389 -10.13 -3.71 -42.94
CA VAL A 389 -8.72 -3.55 -43.33
C VAL A 389 -8.32 -2.08 -43.17
N VAL A 390 -7.12 -1.81 -42.65
CA VAL A 390 -6.54 -0.47 -42.58
C VAL A 390 -6.16 -0.08 -44.01
N THR A 391 -6.89 0.87 -44.58
CA THR A 391 -6.72 1.29 -45.99
C THR A 391 -5.92 2.58 -46.15
N GLY A 392 -5.64 3.28 -45.05
CA GLY A 392 -4.85 4.52 -45.05
C GLY A 392 -4.65 5.06 -43.64
N GLU A 393 -3.65 5.91 -43.53
CA GLU A 393 -3.32 6.64 -42.29
C GLU A 393 -3.32 8.13 -42.61
N LEU A 394 -4.14 8.89 -41.92
CA LEU A 394 -4.15 10.33 -41.96
C LEU A 394 -3.49 10.88 -40.70
N PHE A 395 -2.43 11.64 -40.88
CA PHE A 395 -1.84 12.43 -39.81
C PHE A 395 -2.25 13.89 -39.97
N ALA A 396 -2.84 14.44 -38.91
CA ALA A 396 -3.17 15.86 -38.83
C ALA A 396 -2.38 16.48 -37.67
N GLY A 397 -1.67 17.55 -37.96
CA GLY A 397 -0.86 18.30 -37.00
C GLY A 397 0.45 18.80 -37.59
N ASP A 398 1.11 19.72 -36.90
CA ASP A 398 2.40 20.30 -37.26
C ASP A 398 3.49 19.79 -36.30
N VAL A 399 4.39 18.96 -36.84
CA VAL A 399 5.50 18.34 -36.08
C VAL A 399 6.87 18.68 -36.67
N ASP A 400 6.91 19.42 -37.74
CA ASP A 400 8.17 19.78 -38.40
C ASP A 400 9.06 20.66 -37.50
N GLY A 401 10.31 20.27 -37.37
CA GLY A 401 11.28 20.94 -36.50
C GLY A 401 10.96 20.84 -34.98
N ARG A 402 10.01 20.02 -34.57
CA ARG A 402 9.57 19.91 -33.17
C ARG A 402 10.03 18.61 -32.48
N MET A 403 10.18 18.69 -31.18
CA MET A 403 10.18 17.51 -30.34
C MET A 403 8.73 17.02 -30.20
N VAL A 404 8.49 15.72 -30.37
CA VAL A 404 7.16 15.13 -30.35
C VAL A 404 7.03 14.23 -29.11
N VAL A 405 5.93 14.39 -28.35
CA VAL A 405 5.53 13.46 -27.30
C VAL A 405 4.24 12.76 -27.74
N VAL A 406 4.31 11.46 -28.02
CA VAL A 406 3.15 10.61 -28.34
C VAL A 406 2.58 10.06 -27.04
N VAL A 407 1.30 10.34 -26.74
CA VAL A 407 0.69 10.02 -25.44
C VAL A 407 -0.48 9.05 -25.58
N ASP A 408 -0.46 7.95 -24.78
CA ASP A 408 -1.57 6.99 -24.66
C ASP A 408 -1.77 6.53 -23.21
N ASP A 409 -2.83 5.72 -22.92
CA ASP A 409 -3.04 5.09 -21.61
C ASP A 409 -2.07 3.93 -21.37
N LEU A 410 -1.81 3.13 -22.41
CA LEU A 410 -0.97 1.96 -22.26
C LEU A 410 -0.15 1.64 -23.54
N ILE A 411 0.97 0.98 -23.34
CA ILE A 411 1.75 0.33 -24.39
C ILE A 411 1.64 -1.18 -24.21
N SER A 412 0.99 -1.87 -25.17
CA SER A 412 0.91 -3.34 -25.21
C SER A 412 2.05 -3.90 -26.07
N THR A 413 1.82 -4.20 -27.34
CA THR A 413 2.87 -4.68 -28.26
C THR A 413 3.75 -3.55 -28.81
N GLY A 414 3.39 -2.29 -28.56
CA GLY A 414 4.12 -1.13 -29.05
C GLY A 414 3.91 -0.78 -30.53
N THR A 415 3.24 -1.64 -31.32
CA THR A 415 3.06 -1.45 -32.77
C THR A 415 2.41 -0.10 -33.14
N THR A 416 1.43 0.36 -32.34
CA THR A 416 0.78 1.65 -32.57
C THR A 416 1.75 2.80 -32.35
N MET A 417 2.51 2.76 -31.27
CA MET A 417 3.50 3.80 -30.94
C MET A 417 4.63 3.86 -31.99
N ALA A 418 5.17 2.69 -32.35
CA ALA A 418 6.20 2.59 -33.40
C ALA A 418 5.74 3.23 -34.72
N ARG A 419 4.53 2.94 -35.16
CA ARG A 419 3.97 3.51 -36.39
C ARG A 419 3.81 5.02 -36.31
N VAL A 420 3.26 5.55 -35.22
CA VAL A 420 3.08 7.00 -35.05
C VAL A 420 4.43 7.72 -35.03
N ALA A 421 5.40 7.14 -34.34
CA ALA A 421 6.75 7.69 -34.26
C ALA A 421 7.41 7.77 -35.65
N ALA A 422 7.31 6.71 -36.45
CA ALA A 422 7.83 6.69 -37.84
C ALA A 422 7.19 7.79 -38.68
N VAL A 423 5.87 7.99 -38.58
CA VAL A 423 5.17 9.06 -39.32
C VAL A 423 5.61 10.45 -38.85
N CYS A 424 5.74 10.68 -37.53
CA CYS A 424 6.21 11.95 -36.98
C CYS A 424 7.64 12.26 -37.47
N ARG A 425 8.52 11.26 -37.47
CA ARG A 425 9.89 11.40 -37.96
C ARG A 425 9.93 11.71 -39.43
N ALA A 426 9.15 11.02 -40.25
CA ALA A 426 9.02 11.29 -41.71
C ALA A 426 8.47 12.69 -42.00
N LYS A 427 7.76 13.31 -41.07
CA LYS A 427 7.22 14.68 -41.17
C LYS A 427 8.13 15.74 -40.52
N GLY A 428 9.38 15.41 -40.21
CA GLY A 428 10.38 16.38 -39.77
C GLY A 428 10.52 16.52 -38.24
N ALA A 429 9.91 15.63 -37.43
CA ALA A 429 10.13 15.66 -36.00
C ALA A 429 11.61 15.46 -35.65
N THR A 430 12.16 16.32 -34.79
CA THR A 430 13.57 16.30 -34.38
C THR A 430 13.87 15.23 -33.33
N ARG A 431 12.91 14.96 -32.47
CA ARG A 431 12.92 13.90 -31.44
C ARG A 431 11.51 13.35 -31.28
N VAL A 432 11.38 12.06 -31.01
CA VAL A 432 10.09 11.43 -30.72
C VAL A 432 10.18 10.59 -29.47
N SER A 433 9.48 11.04 -28.42
CA SER A 433 9.29 10.29 -27.18
C SER A 433 7.89 9.70 -27.17
N VAL A 434 7.74 8.45 -26.72
CA VAL A 434 6.43 7.84 -26.52
C VAL A 434 6.15 7.69 -25.04
N ALA A 435 4.95 8.09 -24.59
CA ALA A 435 4.57 8.10 -23.19
C ALA A 435 3.28 7.34 -22.98
N ALA A 436 3.24 6.48 -21.99
CA ALA A 436 2.01 5.83 -21.55
C ALA A 436 2.05 5.53 -20.06
N THR A 437 0.90 5.63 -19.41
CA THR A 437 0.81 5.32 -17.97
C THR A 437 1.17 3.86 -17.71
N HIS A 438 0.68 2.93 -18.52
CA HIS A 438 0.87 1.50 -18.28
C HIS A 438 1.78 0.85 -19.33
N GLY A 439 3.00 0.49 -18.96
CA GLY A 439 3.92 -0.28 -19.78
C GLY A 439 3.67 -1.77 -19.66
N LEU A 440 2.72 -2.34 -20.43
CA LEU A 440 2.44 -3.78 -20.40
C LEU A 440 3.48 -4.60 -21.13
N PHE A 441 4.06 -4.07 -22.20
CA PHE A 441 5.09 -4.67 -23.05
C PHE A 441 4.83 -6.15 -23.38
N THR A 442 3.61 -6.45 -23.82
CA THR A 442 3.16 -7.80 -24.14
C THR A 442 3.99 -8.39 -25.26
N GLY A 443 4.52 -9.60 -25.09
CA GLY A 443 5.40 -10.25 -26.07
C GLY A 443 6.76 -9.58 -26.23
N GLY A 444 7.22 -8.79 -25.21
CA GLY A 444 8.50 -8.07 -25.26
C GLY A 444 8.45 -6.73 -25.99
N ALA A 445 7.34 -6.43 -26.69
CA ALA A 445 7.13 -5.19 -27.46
C ALA A 445 8.24 -4.92 -28.51
N ASP A 446 8.70 -5.94 -29.23
CA ASP A 446 9.81 -5.86 -30.17
C ASP A 446 9.62 -4.77 -31.25
N ALA A 447 8.37 -4.56 -31.69
CA ALA A 447 8.04 -3.49 -32.63
C ALA A 447 8.36 -2.08 -32.09
N LEU A 448 8.26 -1.88 -30.78
CA LEU A 448 8.59 -0.62 -30.12
C LEU A 448 10.11 -0.42 -30.03
N TRP A 449 10.81 -1.44 -29.56
CA TRP A 449 12.25 -1.38 -29.32
C TRP A 449 13.05 -1.41 -30.62
N GLY A 450 12.53 -2.06 -31.68
CA GLY A 450 13.11 -2.08 -33.00
C GLY A 450 12.90 -0.79 -33.82
N GLU A 451 12.01 0.10 -33.40
CA GLU A 451 11.72 1.33 -34.14
C GLU A 451 12.76 2.42 -33.86
N ALA A 452 13.54 2.74 -34.88
CA ALA A 452 14.59 3.75 -34.81
C ALA A 452 14.06 5.19 -34.70
N ALA A 453 12.81 5.41 -35.03
CA ALA A 453 12.17 6.74 -34.93
C ALA A 453 11.85 7.12 -33.46
N ILE A 454 11.86 6.16 -32.54
CA ILE A 454 11.60 6.42 -31.12
C ILE A 454 12.93 6.66 -30.39
N ASP A 455 13.07 7.80 -29.75
CA ASP A 455 14.22 8.12 -28.91
C ASP A 455 14.04 7.59 -27.49
N ASP A 456 12.85 7.81 -26.89
CA ASP A 456 12.55 7.44 -25.51
C ASP A 456 11.17 6.82 -25.37
N VAL A 457 11.08 5.95 -24.37
CA VAL A 457 9.82 5.35 -23.90
C VAL A 457 9.66 5.72 -22.44
N VAL A 458 8.65 6.49 -22.12
CA VAL A 458 8.38 6.98 -20.75
C VAL A 458 7.10 6.35 -20.24
N ILE A 459 7.19 5.62 -19.16
CA ILE A 459 6.05 4.96 -18.51
C ILE A 459 6.03 5.26 -17.03
N THR A 460 4.99 4.78 -16.33
CA THR A 460 4.96 4.81 -14.87
C THR A 460 5.20 3.42 -14.26
N ASP A 461 5.41 3.40 -12.95
CA ASP A 461 5.59 2.19 -12.15
C ASP A 461 4.27 1.51 -11.72
N THR A 462 3.14 1.85 -12.35
CA THR A 462 1.81 1.26 -12.10
C THR A 462 1.71 -0.22 -12.43
N VAL A 463 2.59 -0.71 -13.30
CA VAL A 463 2.69 -2.10 -13.73
C VAL A 463 4.10 -2.58 -13.52
N LYS A 464 4.25 -3.79 -12.96
CA LYS A 464 5.56 -4.44 -12.86
C LYS A 464 6.08 -4.75 -14.26
N LEU A 465 7.27 -4.27 -14.60
CA LEU A 465 7.90 -4.54 -15.89
C LEU A 465 8.08 -6.05 -16.10
N PRO A 466 7.75 -6.56 -17.30
CA PRO A 466 8.16 -7.90 -17.68
C PRO A 466 9.69 -7.97 -17.84
N ALA A 467 10.23 -9.17 -18.02
CA ALA A 467 11.63 -9.32 -18.43
C ALA A 467 11.78 -8.74 -19.85
N LEU A 468 12.52 -7.64 -19.96
CA LEU A 468 12.86 -6.99 -21.24
C LEU A 468 14.33 -7.26 -21.55
N ASP A 469 14.68 -7.28 -22.85
CA ASP A 469 16.06 -7.32 -23.25
C ASP A 469 16.79 -6.05 -22.80
N ALA A 470 17.74 -6.19 -21.89
CA ALA A 470 18.51 -5.08 -21.33
C ALA A 470 19.22 -4.25 -22.42
N GLY A 471 19.67 -4.88 -23.50
CA GLY A 471 20.31 -4.18 -24.63
C GLY A 471 19.33 -3.32 -25.44
N ALA A 472 18.12 -3.83 -25.66
CA ALA A 472 17.09 -3.12 -26.42
C ALA A 472 16.50 -1.91 -25.68
N VAL A 473 16.42 -1.99 -24.34
CA VAL A 473 15.82 -0.94 -23.51
C VAL A 473 16.85 0.03 -22.91
N ALA A 474 18.14 -0.30 -22.97
CA ALA A 474 19.20 0.48 -22.36
C ALA A 474 19.15 1.95 -22.81
N ASN A 475 19.12 2.86 -21.86
CA ASN A 475 19.06 4.32 -22.05
C ASN A 475 17.82 4.86 -22.80
N ARG A 476 16.82 4.02 -23.11
CA ARG A 476 15.59 4.43 -23.80
C ARG A 476 14.34 4.34 -22.94
N LEU A 477 14.35 3.56 -21.86
CA LEU A 477 13.19 3.38 -20.98
C LEU A 477 13.35 4.24 -19.73
N VAL A 478 12.37 5.10 -19.50
CA VAL A 478 12.22 5.89 -18.28
C VAL A 478 10.97 5.43 -17.53
N VAL A 479 11.10 5.16 -16.24
CA VAL A 479 9.98 4.76 -15.38
C VAL A 479 9.76 5.83 -14.31
N LEU A 480 8.61 6.48 -14.36
CA LEU A 480 8.22 7.53 -13.43
C LEU A 480 7.54 6.93 -12.19
N GLU A 481 7.90 7.39 -11.01
CA GLU A 481 7.25 6.97 -9.76
C GLU A 481 5.89 7.66 -9.59
N THR A 482 4.90 6.88 -9.12
CA THR A 482 3.53 7.36 -8.89
C THR A 482 3.06 7.14 -7.45
N ALA A 483 3.92 6.64 -6.57
CA ALA A 483 3.59 6.36 -5.17
C ALA A 483 3.05 7.59 -4.42
N ASP A 484 3.54 8.79 -4.73
CA ASP A 484 3.06 10.04 -4.13
C ASP A 484 1.59 10.32 -4.47
N ILE A 485 1.19 10.11 -5.73
CA ILE A 485 -0.17 10.35 -6.21
C ILE A 485 -1.16 9.44 -5.45
N PHE A 486 -0.79 8.17 -5.23
CA PHE A 486 -1.60 7.24 -4.45
C PHE A 486 -1.64 7.60 -2.97
N ALA A 487 -0.52 8.01 -2.38
CA ALA A 487 -0.45 8.42 -0.98
C ALA A 487 -1.30 9.67 -0.69
N ASP A 488 -1.26 10.65 -1.58
CA ASP A 488 -2.09 11.86 -1.49
C ASP A 488 -3.58 11.51 -1.58
N ALA A 489 -3.97 10.66 -2.52
CA ALA A 489 -5.34 10.21 -2.67
C ALA A 489 -5.87 9.45 -1.44
N ILE A 490 -5.06 8.58 -0.82
CA ILE A 490 -5.39 7.92 0.45
C ILE A 490 -5.59 8.96 1.55
N THR A 491 -4.70 9.94 1.62
CA THR A 491 -4.75 11.00 2.63
C THR A 491 -6.01 11.83 2.50
N GLU A 492 -6.39 12.21 1.28
CA GLU A 492 -7.62 12.94 0.99
C GLU A 492 -8.86 12.13 1.33
N CYS A 493 -8.92 10.87 0.91
CA CYS A 493 -10.03 9.98 1.22
C CYS A 493 -10.21 9.76 2.72
N SER A 494 -9.11 9.62 3.47
CA SER A 494 -9.16 9.46 4.92
C SER A 494 -9.57 10.74 5.64
N ARG A 495 -9.19 11.91 5.14
CA ARG A 495 -9.53 13.23 5.75
C ARG A 495 -10.99 13.61 5.53
N ALA A 496 -11.52 13.41 4.34
CA ALA A 496 -12.87 13.82 3.96
C ALA A 496 -13.96 13.17 4.85
N GLU A 497 -13.68 11.99 5.40
CA GLU A 497 -14.67 11.22 6.17
C GLU A 497 -14.52 11.38 7.69
N PHE A 498 -13.37 11.82 8.19
CA PHE A 498 -13.18 12.12 9.62
C PHE A 498 -13.64 13.54 10.03
N GLY A 499 -14.34 14.26 9.14
CA GLY A 499 -14.98 15.54 9.49
C GLY A 499 -14.00 16.66 9.87
N ILE A 500 -12.74 16.58 9.47
CA ILE A 500 -11.77 17.67 9.66
C ILE A 500 -11.92 18.64 8.47
N HIS A 501 -13.07 19.32 8.41
CA HIS A 501 -13.19 20.54 7.63
C HIS A 501 -12.33 21.63 8.30
N ARG A 502 -11.12 21.82 7.81
CA ARG A 502 -10.55 23.17 7.91
C ARG A 502 -11.36 24.05 6.95
N ARG A 503 -12.23 24.87 7.51
CA ARG A 503 -12.76 26.04 6.76
C ARG A 503 -11.56 26.89 6.33
N PRO A 504 -11.64 27.49 5.13
CA PRO A 504 -10.57 28.30 4.56
C PRO A 504 -10.17 29.47 5.46
#